data_b43379a7d9d5fd794c9b3a8a6fce36a4
#
_entry.id   b43379a7d9d5fd794c9b3a8a6fce36a4
#
_cell.length_a   1.000
_cell.length_b   1.000
_cell.length_c   1.000
_cell.angle_alpha   90.00
_cell.angle_beta   90.00
_cell.angle_gamma   90.00
#
_symmetry.space_group_name_H-M   'P 1'
#
loop_
_entity.id
_entity.type
_entity.pdbx_description
1 polymer ?
#
loop_
_entity_poly.entity_id
_entity_poly.type
_entity_poly.pdbx_seq_one_letter_code
_entity_poly.pdbx_strand_id
1 'polypeptide(L)'
;GCPVKCPWCDSAGTWHPEHTPDKVEKADAETLAEAALLSGCEIVVLTGGEPAVYDLHELTHALRIRSLPVHLETCGAFPIRGDFDWITISPKWEALPLDENLAEAHELKIIVEDETSIEKWVAELEGRHQIENVWLHPEWSLLNDPSREEQGAQVLRSISNWVKEHGSPYRAGYQLHKVFQVDQQDPASRPLVPLGGDPERGI
;
A
#
# COMPACT_ATOMS: atom_id res chain seq x y z
N GLY A 1 9.94 -10.10 -2.40
CA GLY A 1 8.76 -10.85 -1.97
C GLY A 1 8.02 -10.17 -0.82
N CYS A 2 6.94 -10.78 -0.37
CA CYS A 2 6.17 -10.30 0.77
C CYS A 2 5.97 -11.43 1.79
N PRO A 3 6.48 -11.31 3.02
CA PRO A 3 6.27 -12.32 4.06
C PRO A 3 4.90 -12.21 4.75
N VAL A 4 4.18 -11.09 4.57
CA VAL A 4 2.89 -10.82 5.24
C VAL A 4 1.76 -11.67 4.67
N LYS A 5 1.68 -11.80 3.33
CA LYS A 5 0.74 -12.70 2.62
C LYS A 5 -0.73 -12.44 2.92
N CYS A 6 -1.15 -11.18 2.87
CA CYS A 6 -2.55 -10.80 3.08
C CYS A 6 -3.49 -11.58 2.14
N PRO A 7 -4.64 -12.08 2.62
CA PRO A 7 -5.56 -12.89 1.81
C PRO A 7 -6.19 -12.11 0.64
N TRP A 8 -6.31 -10.80 0.77
CA TRP A 8 -6.88 -9.88 -0.23
C TRP A 8 -5.80 -9.06 -0.98
N CYS A 9 -4.55 -9.58 -1.02
CA CYS A 9 -3.42 -8.88 -1.63
C CYS A 9 -3.60 -8.71 -3.13
N ASP A 10 -3.57 -7.46 -3.61
CA ASP A 10 -3.62 -7.13 -5.04
C ASP A 10 -2.26 -7.21 -5.75
N SER A 11 -1.20 -7.52 -4.99
CA SER A 11 0.16 -7.72 -5.49
C SER A 11 0.63 -9.18 -5.27
N ALA A 12 -0.28 -10.13 -5.43
CA ALA A 12 -0.04 -11.56 -5.15
C ALA A 12 1.13 -12.14 -5.96
N GLY A 13 1.46 -11.59 -7.12
CA GLY A 13 2.65 -11.93 -7.91
C GLY A 13 3.98 -11.76 -7.17
N THR A 14 3.98 -11.09 -6.02
CA THR A 14 5.18 -10.91 -5.18
C THR A 14 5.43 -12.05 -4.20
N TRP A 15 4.43 -12.92 -3.96
CA TRP A 15 4.54 -13.95 -2.92
C TRP A 15 3.74 -15.24 -3.17
N HIS A 16 2.64 -15.17 -3.93
CA HIS A 16 1.78 -16.33 -4.13
C HIS A 16 2.42 -17.31 -5.13
N PRO A 17 2.52 -18.61 -4.80
CA PRO A 17 3.25 -19.58 -5.64
C PRO A 17 2.74 -19.68 -7.08
N GLU A 18 1.43 -19.50 -7.29
CA GLU A 18 0.81 -19.60 -8.62
C GLU A 18 0.97 -18.32 -9.46
N HIS A 19 1.35 -17.19 -8.83
CA HIS A 19 1.43 -15.88 -9.49
C HIS A 19 2.85 -15.33 -9.54
N THR A 20 3.76 -15.84 -8.69
CA THR A 20 5.15 -15.43 -8.71
C THR A 20 5.82 -15.91 -10.00
N PRO A 21 6.46 -15.02 -10.77
CA PRO A 21 7.12 -15.42 -12.01
C PRO A 21 8.30 -16.35 -11.75
N ASP A 22 8.56 -17.28 -12.70
CA ASP A 22 9.69 -18.20 -12.63
C ASP A 22 11.05 -17.49 -12.58
N LYS A 23 11.11 -16.29 -13.14
CA LYS A 23 12.29 -15.44 -13.15
C LYS A 23 11.95 -14.08 -12.57
N VAL A 24 12.69 -13.69 -11.55
CA VAL A 24 12.69 -12.35 -10.99
C VAL A 24 13.92 -11.63 -11.51
N GLU A 25 13.73 -10.52 -12.18
CA GLU A 25 14.83 -9.64 -12.58
C GLU A 25 15.42 -8.96 -11.35
N LYS A 26 16.74 -8.82 -11.36
CA LYS A 26 17.47 -8.08 -10.34
C LYS A 26 18.12 -6.88 -11.00
N ALA A 27 17.90 -5.71 -10.42
CA ALA A 27 18.57 -4.48 -10.81
C ALA A 27 19.26 -3.87 -9.59
N ASP A 28 20.38 -3.22 -9.81
CA ASP A 28 21.04 -2.44 -8.77
C ASP A 28 20.36 -1.07 -8.59
N ALA A 29 20.72 -0.38 -7.52
CA ALA A 29 20.16 0.90 -7.14
C ALA A 29 20.35 1.98 -8.23
N GLU A 30 21.52 1.99 -8.88
CA GLU A 30 21.83 2.96 -9.94
C GLU A 30 20.94 2.74 -11.17
N THR A 31 20.78 1.48 -11.60
CA THR A 31 19.91 1.12 -12.73
C THR A 31 18.46 1.53 -12.48
N LEU A 32 17.95 1.29 -11.26
CA LEU A 32 16.58 1.67 -10.89
C LEU A 32 16.42 3.19 -10.83
N ALA A 33 17.39 3.90 -10.25
CA ALA A 33 17.35 5.36 -10.16
C ALA A 33 17.46 6.04 -11.52
N GLU A 34 18.24 5.48 -12.45
CA GLU A 34 18.33 5.95 -13.83
C GLU A 34 17.01 5.74 -14.56
N ALA A 35 16.39 4.57 -14.42
CA ALA A 35 15.10 4.28 -15.02
C ALA A 35 14.01 5.24 -14.51
N ALA A 36 14.00 5.54 -13.20
CA ALA A 36 13.09 6.51 -12.62
C ALA A 36 13.30 7.93 -13.22
N LEU A 37 14.55 8.37 -13.31
CA LEU A 37 14.88 9.67 -13.91
C LEU A 37 14.42 9.76 -15.37
N LEU A 38 14.68 8.72 -16.16
CA LEU A 38 14.32 8.67 -17.58
C LEU A 38 12.80 8.61 -17.80
N SER A 39 12.04 8.13 -16.84
CA SER A 39 10.56 8.14 -16.90
C SER A 39 9.96 9.54 -16.80
N GLY A 40 10.73 10.53 -16.32
CA GLY A 40 10.25 11.89 -16.11
C GLY A 40 9.30 12.03 -14.91
N CYS A 41 9.27 11.04 -14.01
CA CYS A 41 8.43 11.13 -12.82
C CYS A 41 8.93 12.22 -11.85
N GLU A 42 8.00 12.84 -11.14
CA GLU A 42 8.31 13.86 -10.12
C GLU A 42 8.51 13.26 -8.73
N ILE A 43 8.01 12.06 -8.48
CA ILE A 43 8.07 11.34 -7.21
C ILE A 43 8.29 9.85 -7.49
N VAL A 44 9.12 9.20 -6.69
CA VAL A 44 9.29 7.75 -6.73
C VAL A 44 8.65 7.13 -5.49
N VAL A 45 7.74 6.19 -5.69
CA VAL A 45 7.13 5.44 -4.59
C VAL A 45 7.74 4.05 -4.53
N LEU A 46 8.42 3.74 -3.43
CA LEU A 46 8.92 2.39 -3.16
C LEU A 46 7.83 1.58 -2.48
N THR A 47 7.34 0.58 -3.17
CA THR A 47 6.25 -0.29 -2.76
C THR A 47 6.48 -1.71 -3.32
N GLY A 48 5.43 -2.49 -3.53
CA GLY A 48 5.52 -3.81 -4.18
C GLY A 48 4.98 -4.90 -3.27
N GLY A 49 5.78 -5.92 -2.92
CA GLY A 49 5.51 -6.83 -1.82
C GLY A 49 5.63 -6.11 -0.49
N GLU A 50 6.66 -6.42 0.29
CA GLU A 50 7.01 -5.61 1.47
C GLU A 50 8.42 -5.02 1.27
N PRO A 51 8.54 -3.72 0.97
CA PRO A 51 9.84 -3.11 0.67
C PRO A 51 10.77 -3.05 1.89
N ALA A 52 10.24 -2.90 3.11
CA ALA A 52 11.05 -2.77 4.32
C ALA A 52 11.78 -4.06 4.73
N VAL A 53 11.56 -5.20 4.05
CA VAL A 53 12.40 -6.40 4.24
C VAL A 53 13.80 -6.22 3.66
N TYR A 54 14.01 -5.20 2.84
CA TYR A 54 15.30 -4.90 2.22
C TYR A 54 15.97 -3.69 2.88
N ASP A 55 17.27 -3.60 2.71
CA ASP A 55 18.01 -2.36 2.97
C ASP A 55 17.89 -1.45 1.75
N LEU A 56 17.25 -0.30 1.92
CA LEU A 56 16.94 0.64 0.84
C LEU A 56 17.87 1.86 0.82
N HIS A 57 18.90 1.93 1.67
CA HIS A 57 19.80 3.08 1.73
C HIS A 57 20.47 3.40 0.40
N GLU A 58 21.00 2.38 -0.31
CA GLU A 58 21.64 2.60 -1.60
C GLU A 58 20.66 3.15 -2.63
N LEU A 59 19.42 2.60 -2.68
CA LEU A 59 18.42 3.04 -3.64
C LEU A 59 17.91 4.44 -3.32
N THR A 60 17.57 4.73 -2.06
CA THR A 60 17.11 6.06 -1.67
C THR A 60 18.20 7.11 -1.89
N HIS A 61 19.47 6.78 -1.63
CA HIS A 61 20.61 7.66 -1.93
C HIS A 61 20.74 7.94 -3.43
N ALA A 62 20.68 6.89 -4.28
CA ALA A 62 20.80 7.03 -5.73
C ALA A 62 19.65 7.87 -6.33
N LEU A 63 18.44 7.77 -5.78
CA LEU A 63 17.30 8.59 -6.18
C LEU A 63 17.47 10.06 -5.72
N ARG A 64 17.87 10.28 -4.49
CA ARG A 64 18.02 11.62 -3.91
C ARG A 64 19.12 12.46 -4.56
N ILE A 65 20.25 11.87 -4.95
CA ILE A 65 21.29 12.59 -5.72
C ILE A 65 20.79 13.03 -7.11
N ARG A 66 19.72 12.44 -7.62
CA ARG A 66 19.01 12.83 -8.85
C ARG A 66 17.85 13.80 -8.60
N SER A 67 17.73 14.28 -7.36
CA SER A 67 16.64 15.18 -6.92
C SER A 67 15.23 14.60 -7.09
N LEU A 68 15.12 13.29 -6.96
CA LEU A 68 13.83 12.59 -6.99
C LEU A 68 13.37 12.36 -5.54
N PRO A 69 12.26 12.98 -5.10
CA PRO A 69 11.65 12.67 -3.82
C PRO A 69 11.25 11.20 -3.73
N VAL A 70 11.49 10.59 -2.56
CA VAL A 70 11.25 9.15 -2.35
C VAL A 70 10.18 8.95 -1.30
N HIS A 71 9.10 8.31 -1.67
CA HIS A 71 8.03 7.89 -0.79
C HIS A 71 8.10 6.39 -0.54
N LEU A 72 7.65 5.94 0.62
CA LEU A 72 7.55 4.54 1.00
C LEU A 72 6.11 4.16 1.29
N GLU A 73 5.65 3.05 0.74
CA GLU A 73 4.44 2.34 1.20
C GLU A 73 4.83 0.97 1.78
N THR A 74 4.57 0.75 3.07
CA THR A 74 4.94 -0.46 3.81
C THR A 74 3.84 -0.88 4.79
N CYS A 75 3.82 -2.14 5.21
CA CYS A 75 2.98 -2.56 6.34
C CYS A 75 3.51 -2.03 7.70
N GLY A 76 4.74 -1.56 7.75
CA GLY A 76 5.37 -1.02 8.95
C GLY A 76 5.89 -2.07 9.94
N ALA A 77 5.76 -3.36 9.65
CA ALA A 77 6.15 -4.44 10.56
C ALA A 77 7.65 -4.77 10.57
N PHE A 78 8.43 -4.18 9.66
CA PHE A 78 9.87 -4.40 9.54
C PHE A 78 10.62 -3.09 9.70
N PRO A 79 11.85 -3.09 10.27
CA PRO A 79 12.62 -1.86 10.42
C PRO A 79 12.83 -1.16 9.09
N ILE A 80 12.43 0.11 9.00
CA ILE A 80 12.62 0.93 7.81
C ILE A 80 14.09 1.34 7.72
N ARG A 81 14.73 1.05 6.58
CA ARG A 81 16.13 1.37 6.31
C ARG A 81 16.26 2.09 4.97
N GLY A 82 16.58 3.37 5.03
CA GLY A 82 16.64 4.30 3.90
C GLY A 82 16.14 5.68 4.28
N ASP A 83 16.31 6.64 3.39
CA ASP A 83 15.91 8.03 3.60
C ASP A 83 14.66 8.34 2.76
N PHE A 84 13.55 8.65 3.40
CA PHE A 84 12.27 8.89 2.75
C PHE A 84 11.74 10.29 3.04
N ASP A 85 11.11 10.89 2.03
CA ASP A 85 10.45 12.19 2.14
C ASP A 85 9.00 12.03 2.62
N TRP A 86 8.42 10.84 2.43
CA TRP A 86 7.09 10.48 2.92
C TRP A 86 7.01 8.99 3.21
N ILE A 87 6.43 8.63 4.35
CA ILE A 87 6.20 7.24 4.76
C ILE A 87 4.71 7.04 5.00
N THR A 88 4.10 6.15 4.21
CA THR A 88 2.75 5.64 4.40
C THR A 88 2.82 4.25 5.01
N ILE A 89 2.22 4.07 6.19
CA ILE A 89 2.05 2.76 6.79
C ILE A 89 0.64 2.25 6.49
N SER A 90 0.58 1.08 5.86
CA SER A 90 -0.66 0.32 5.65
C SER A 90 -0.65 -0.91 6.55
N PRO A 91 -1.10 -0.79 7.81
CA PRO A 91 -0.94 -1.86 8.81
C PRO A 91 -1.72 -3.12 8.43
N LYS A 92 -1.26 -4.26 8.90
CA LYS A 92 -1.83 -5.58 8.61
C LYS A 92 -1.97 -6.37 9.91
N TRP A 93 -3.07 -7.11 10.06
CA TRP A 93 -3.28 -7.95 11.24
C TRP A 93 -2.27 -9.09 11.32
N GLU A 94 -1.81 -9.59 10.19
CA GLU A 94 -0.81 -10.65 10.09
C GLU A 94 0.58 -10.19 10.53
N ALA A 95 0.83 -8.87 10.53
CA ALA A 95 2.11 -8.27 10.89
C ALA A 95 1.89 -6.82 11.37
N LEU A 96 1.74 -6.63 12.68
CA LEU A 96 1.50 -5.32 13.27
C LEU A 96 2.71 -4.38 13.10
N PRO A 97 2.48 -3.08 12.88
CA PRO A 97 3.55 -2.12 12.70
C PRO A 97 4.38 -1.92 13.98
N LEU A 98 5.66 -1.66 13.81
CA LEU A 98 6.57 -1.28 14.90
C LEU A 98 6.29 0.15 15.35
N ASP A 99 6.42 0.41 16.65
CA ASP A 99 6.21 1.74 17.22
C ASP A 99 7.21 2.77 16.66
N GLU A 100 8.45 2.35 16.41
CA GLU A 100 9.47 3.18 15.79
C GLU A 100 9.07 3.64 14.39
N ASN A 101 8.45 2.77 13.59
CA ASN A 101 7.98 3.11 12.25
C ASN A 101 6.73 4.00 12.30
N LEU A 102 5.83 3.76 13.26
CA LEU A 102 4.66 4.61 13.49
C LEU A 102 5.05 6.03 13.90
N ALA A 103 6.14 6.19 14.65
CA ALA A 103 6.64 7.50 15.08
C ALA A 103 7.19 8.34 13.92
N GLU A 104 7.70 7.69 12.87
CA GLU A 104 8.26 8.34 11.67
C GLU A 104 7.25 8.47 10.52
N ALA A 105 6.10 7.81 10.62
CA ALA A 105 5.12 7.80 9.55
C ALA A 105 4.39 9.14 9.40
N HIS A 106 4.12 9.49 8.14
CA HIS A 106 3.38 10.68 7.75
C HIS A 106 1.89 10.39 7.51
N GLU A 107 1.59 9.13 7.23
CA GLU A 107 0.26 8.69 6.82
C GLU A 107 -0.03 7.26 7.26
N LEU A 108 -1.26 7.00 7.67
CA LEU A 108 -1.81 5.65 7.81
C LEU A 108 -2.83 5.40 6.69
N LYS A 109 -2.73 4.23 6.07
CA LYS A 109 -3.70 3.73 5.09
C LYS A 109 -4.32 2.45 5.62
N ILE A 110 -5.48 2.56 6.26
CA ILE A 110 -6.20 1.46 6.87
C ILE A 110 -7.13 0.84 5.83
N ILE A 111 -7.01 -0.46 5.62
CA ILE A 111 -7.95 -1.22 4.79
C ILE A 111 -9.11 -1.68 5.67
N VAL A 112 -10.32 -1.35 5.25
CA VAL A 112 -11.56 -1.63 5.95
C VAL A 112 -12.22 -2.84 5.29
N GLU A 113 -12.18 -3.97 5.97
CA GLU A 113 -12.65 -5.28 5.48
C GLU A 113 -14.08 -5.58 5.94
N ASP A 114 -14.48 -4.99 7.05
CA ASP A 114 -15.83 -5.11 7.62
C ASP A 114 -16.21 -3.86 8.45
N GLU A 115 -17.43 -3.84 8.95
CA GLU A 115 -17.97 -2.73 9.75
C GLU A 115 -17.24 -2.49 11.09
N THR A 116 -16.47 -3.48 11.59
CA THR A 116 -15.75 -3.42 12.86
C THR A 116 -14.26 -3.07 12.68
N SER A 117 -13.76 -3.09 11.45
CA SER A 117 -12.34 -2.92 11.14
C SER A 117 -11.79 -1.59 11.63
N ILE A 118 -12.57 -0.50 11.50
CA ILE A 118 -12.09 0.84 11.89
C ILE A 118 -11.89 0.92 13.41
N GLU A 119 -12.90 0.48 14.18
CA GLU A 119 -12.82 0.49 15.65
C GLU A 119 -11.67 -0.38 16.16
N LYS A 120 -11.47 -1.56 15.56
CA LYS A 120 -10.36 -2.46 15.92
C LYS A 120 -9.01 -1.80 15.67
N TRP A 121 -8.81 -1.19 14.49
CA TRP A 121 -7.56 -0.51 14.19
C TRP A 121 -7.33 0.72 15.06
N VAL A 122 -8.36 1.50 15.35
CA VAL A 122 -8.26 2.63 16.26
C VAL A 122 -7.83 2.17 17.65
N ALA A 123 -8.44 1.11 18.18
CA ALA A 123 -8.08 0.56 19.48
C ALA A 123 -6.65 -0.01 19.50
N GLU A 124 -6.23 -0.72 18.43
CA GLU A 124 -4.87 -1.29 18.32
C GLU A 124 -3.79 -0.22 18.26
N LEU A 125 -4.08 0.90 17.59
CA LEU A 125 -3.10 1.97 17.35
C LEU A 125 -3.21 3.12 18.36
N GLU A 126 -4.13 3.04 19.34
CA GLU A 126 -4.35 4.08 20.33
C GLU A 126 -3.07 4.39 21.12
N GLY A 127 -2.68 5.65 21.14
CA GLY A 127 -1.48 6.15 21.85
C GLY A 127 -0.14 5.76 21.20
N ARG A 128 -0.15 5.02 20.10
CA ARG A 128 1.06 4.56 19.43
C ARG A 128 1.57 5.52 18.32
N HIS A 129 0.75 6.50 17.91
CA HIS A 129 1.13 7.46 16.86
C HIS A 129 0.49 8.83 17.09
N GLN A 130 1.00 9.82 16.33
CA GLN A 130 0.45 11.17 16.24
C GLN A 130 0.20 11.59 14.79
N ILE A 131 -0.12 10.63 13.94
CA ILE A 131 -0.29 10.84 12.51
C ILE A 131 -1.63 11.55 12.24
N GLU A 132 -1.58 12.66 11.49
CA GLU A 132 -2.74 13.50 11.17
C GLU A 132 -3.42 13.16 9.83
N ASN A 133 -2.89 12.18 9.11
CA ASN A 133 -3.43 11.71 7.84
C ASN A 133 -3.78 10.21 7.96
N VAL A 134 -5.02 9.91 8.31
CA VAL A 134 -5.51 8.53 8.43
C VAL A 134 -6.55 8.27 7.35
N TRP A 135 -6.17 7.52 6.33
CA TRP A 135 -7.05 7.14 5.24
C TRP A 135 -7.73 5.80 5.51
N LEU A 136 -9.03 5.77 5.33
CA LEU A 136 -9.87 4.59 5.44
C LEU A 136 -10.26 4.16 4.03
N HIS A 137 -9.67 3.08 3.54
CA HIS A 137 -9.92 2.52 2.21
C HIS A 137 -10.78 1.25 2.33
N PRO A 138 -11.86 1.12 1.57
CA PRO A 138 -12.57 -0.16 1.50
C PRO A 138 -11.65 -1.23 0.89
N GLU A 139 -11.74 -2.45 1.40
CA GLU A 139 -11.11 -3.59 0.75
C GLU A 139 -11.73 -3.78 -0.65
N TRP A 140 -10.85 -3.88 -1.66
CA TRP A 140 -11.25 -3.73 -3.06
C TRP A 140 -12.15 -4.87 -3.55
N SER A 141 -11.90 -6.11 -3.14
CA SER A 141 -12.69 -7.25 -3.61
C SER A 141 -14.16 -7.16 -3.19
N LEU A 142 -14.45 -6.51 -2.06
CA LEU A 142 -15.82 -6.26 -1.60
C LEU A 142 -16.64 -5.38 -2.54
N LEU A 143 -15.96 -4.56 -3.34
CA LEU A 143 -16.62 -3.60 -4.22
C LEU A 143 -16.83 -4.16 -5.64
N ASN A 144 -16.15 -5.26 -5.98
CA ASN A 144 -16.16 -5.83 -7.33
C ASN A 144 -16.75 -7.23 -7.42
N ASP A 145 -17.03 -7.85 -6.28
CA ASP A 145 -17.71 -9.15 -6.25
C ASP A 145 -19.23 -8.95 -6.07
N PRO A 146 -20.03 -9.24 -7.09
CA PRO A 146 -21.49 -9.11 -6.99
C PRO A 146 -22.12 -9.95 -5.85
N SER A 147 -21.46 -11.04 -5.45
CA SER A 147 -21.92 -11.87 -4.33
C SER A 147 -21.72 -11.20 -2.96
N ARG A 148 -20.90 -10.16 -2.90
CA ARG A 148 -20.51 -9.41 -1.68
C ARG A 148 -21.02 -7.95 -1.70
N GLU A 149 -21.91 -7.57 -2.62
CA GLU A 149 -22.41 -6.21 -2.80
C GLU A 149 -22.93 -5.58 -1.48
N GLU A 150 -23.71 -6.32 -0.70
CA GLU A 150 -24.23 -5.81 0.58
C GLU A 150 -23.09 -5.55 1.58
N GLN A 151 -22.09 -6.42 1.66
CA GLN A 151 -20.91 -6.23 2.52
C GLN A 151 -20.11 -5.00 2.07
N GLY A 152 -19.87 -4.84 0.77
CA GLY A 152 -19.20 -3.67 0.20
C GLY A 152 -19.95 -2.37 0.55
N ALA A 153 -21.28 -2.38 0.40
CA ALA A 153 -22.11 -1.24 0.77
C ALA A 153 -22.06 -0.93 2.27
N GLN A 154 -21.98 -1.93 3.14
CA GLN A 154 -21.83 -1.74 4.59
C GLN A 154 -20.48 -1.10 4.92
N VAL A 155 -19.39 -1.57 4.33
CA VAL A 155 -18.04 -0.99 4.50
C VAL A 155 -18.01 0.47 4.07
N LEU A 156 -18.57 0.81 2.92
CA LEU A 156 -18.64 2.20 2.46
C LEU A 156 -19.45 3.08 3.41
N ARG A 157 -20.57 2.56 3.95
CA ARG A 157 -21.36 3.27 4.96
C ARG A 157 -20.59 3.48 6.25
N SER A 158 -19.88 2.47 6.75
CA SER A 158 -19.10 2.58 8.00
C SER A 158 -17.98 3.62 7.86
N ILE A 159 -17.23 3.63 6.76
CA ILE A 159 -16.23 4.66 6.46
C ILE A 159 -16.87 6.06 6.43
N SER A 160 -17.96 6.22 5.68
CA SER A 160 -18.65 7.51 5.57
C SER A 160 -19.14 8.03 6.91
N ASN A 161 -19.73 7.16 7.72
CA ASN A 161 -20.25 7.52 9.03
C ASN A 161 -19.11 7.88 9.99
N TRP A 162 -18.05 7.07 10.01
CA TRP A 162 -16.89 7.34 10.85
C TRP A 162 -16.27 8.70 10.57
N VAL A 163 -16.04 9.03 9.29
CA VAL A 163 -15.45 10.32 8.90
C VAL A 163 -16.38 11.49 9.26
N LYS A 164 -17.69 11.34 9.11
CA LYS A 164 -18.67 12.38 9.49
C LYS A 164 -18.71 12.60 11.00
N GLU A 165 -18.59 11.55 11.78
CA GLU A 165 -18.69 11.59 13.25
C GLU A 165 -17.42 12.11 13.90
N HIS A 166 -16.25 11.66 13.43
CA HIS A 166 -14.96 11.93 14.08
C HIS A 166 -14.17 13.06 13.39
N GLY A 167 -14.36 13.30 12.09
CA GLY A 167 -13.59 14.28 11.34
C GLY A 167 -12.10 13.97 11.27
N SER A 168 -11.25 15.00 11.35
CA SER A 168 -9.79 14.83 11.40
C SER A 168 -9.39 13.98 12.62
N PRO A 169 -8.41 13.05 12.48
CA PRO A 169 -7.49 12.87 11.34
C PRO A 169 -8.01 11.96 10.21
N TYR A 170 -9.24 11.46 10.30
CA TYR A 170 -9.79 10.45 9.40
C TYR A 170 -10.27 11.03 8.08
N ARG A 171 -10.00 10.30 6.99
CA ARG A 171 -10.38 10.64 5.63
C ARG A 171 -10.87 9.39 4.91
N ALA A 172 -11.95 9.54 4.11
CA ALA A 172 -12.39 8.49 3.23
C ALA A 172 -11.45 8.42 2.02
N GLY A 173 -10.91 7.24 1.75
CA GLY A 173 -10.02 6.98 0.63
C GLY A 173 -10.60 5.94 -0.34
N TYR A 174 -9.97 5.84 -1.51
CA TYR A 174 -10.32 4.86 -2.54
C TYR A 174 -9.10 4.54 -3.39
N GLN A 175 -9.01 3.31 -3.90
CA GLN A 175 -7.91 2.91 -4.78
C GLN A 175 -8.16 3.43 -6.20
N LEU A 176 -7.87 4.71 -6.45
CA LEU A 176 -8.17 5.40 -7.71
C LEU A 176 -7.50 4.76 -8.92
N HIS A 177 -6.29 4.20 -8.76
CA HIS A 177 -5.59 3.51 -9.83
C HIS A 177 -6.40 2.33 -10.39
N LYS A 178 -7.18 1.65 -9.56
CA LYS A 178 -8.08 0.57 -9.98
C LYS A 178 -9.31 1.10 -10.72
N VAL A 179 -9.86 2.22 -10.24
CA VAL A 179 -11.02 2.86 -10.89
C VAL A 179 -10.66 3.38 -12.28
N PHE A 180 -9.49 4.00 -12.40
CA PHE A 180 -9.01 4.57 -13.66
C PHE A 180 -8.27 3.56 -14.54
N GLN A 181 -8.04 2.32 -14.07
CA GLN A 181 -7.36 1.25 -14.81
C GLN A 181 -6.03 1.74 -15.40
N VAL A 182 -5.20 2.41 -14.60
CA VAL A 182 -4.00 3.10 -15.08
C VAL A 182 -2.98 2.17 -15.71
N ASP A 183 -2.91 0.92 -15.24
CA ASP A 183 -2.07 -0.14 -15.82
C ASP A 183 -2.48 -0.53 -17.24
N GLN A 184 -3.76 -0.41 -17.58
CA GLN A 184 -4.30 -0.69 -18.93
C GLN A 184 -4.16 0.50 -19.87
N GLN A 185 -4.03 1.71 -19.32
CA GLN A 185 -3.87 2.93 -20.12
C GLN A 185 -2.42 3.22 -20.49
N ASP A 186 -1.45 2.64 -19.79
CA ASP A 186 -0.04 2.75 -20.13
C ASP A 186 0.42 1.56 -20.99
N PRO A 187 0.74 1.76 -22.30
CA PRO A 187 1.20 0.68 -23.18
C PRO A 187 2.52 0.04 -22.73
N ALA A 188 3.30 0.73 -21.90
CA ALA A 188 4.57 0.25 -21.33
C ALA A 188 4.36 -0.58 -20.05
N SER A 189 3.19 -0.49 -19.42
CA SER A 189 2.86 -1.25 -18.22
C SER A 189 2.92 -2.76 -18.49
N ARG A 190 3.52 -3.48 -17.56
CA ARG A 190 3.64 -4.95 -17.60
C ARG A 190 3.38 -5.53 -16.20
N PRO A 191 2.21 -5.23 -15.59
CA PRO A 191 1.90 -5.77 -14.26
C PRO A 191 1.78 -7.30 -14.35
N LEU A 192 2.30 -7.99 -13.34
CA LEU A 192 2.19 -9.46 -13.22
C LEU A 192 0.74 -9.89 -12.99
N VAL A 193 0.01 -9.04 -12.25
CA VAL A 193 -1.43 -9.15 -12.01
C VAL A 193 -2.03 -7.80 -12.33
N PRO A 194 -3.16 -7.72 -13.06
CA PRO A 194 -3.83 -6.45 -13.32
C PRO A 194 -4.05 -5.65 -12.03
N LEU A 195 -3.79 -4.33 -12.04
CA LEU A 195 -3.98 -3.47 -10.87
C LEU A 195 -5.43 -3.42 -10.36
N GLY A 196 -6.38 -3.84 -11.19
CA GLY A 196 -7.77 -4.07 -10.81
C GLY A 196 -8.00 -5.34 -9.99
N GLY A 197 -6.95 -6.14 -9.83
CA GLY A 197 -7.06 -7.49 -9.29
C GLY A 197 -7.57 -8.50 -10.31
N ASP A 198 -7.68 -9.75 -9.89
CA ASP A 198 -8.27 -10.83 -10.68
C ASP A 198 -9.48 -11.39 -9.92
N PRO A 199 -10.73 -11.01 -10.30
CA PRO A 199 -11.92 -11.45 -9.58
C PRO A 199 -12.14 -12.97 -9.66
N GLU A 200 -11.61 -13.68 -10.68
CA GLU A 200 -11.68 -15.14 -10.77
C GLU A 200 -10.77 -15.82 -9.75
N ARG A 201 -9.76 -15.10 -9.26
CA ARG A 201 -8.75 -15.57 -8.30
C ARG A 201 -8.93 -14.98 -6.90
N GLY A 202 -9.90 -14.07 -6.73
CA GLY A 202 -10.18 -13.42 -5.45
C GLY A 202 -9.11 -12.43 -4.99
N ILE A 203 -8.37 -11.85 -5.93
CA ILE A 203 -7.30 -10.88 -5.67
C ILE A 203 -7.49 -9.61 -6.51
#